data_20bd15e983041e1b7629533b3e6a2b85
#
_entry.id   20bd15e983041e1b7629533b3e6a2b85
#
_cell.length_a   1.000
_cell.length_b   1.000
_cell.length_c   1.000
_cell.angle_alpha   90.00
_cell.angle_beta   90.00
_cell.angle_gamma   90.00
#
_symmetry.space_group_name_H-M   'P 1'
#
loop_
_entity.id
_entity.type
_entity.pdbx_description
1 polymer ?
#
loop_
_entity_poly.entity_id
_entity_poly.type
_entity_poly.pdbx_seq_one_letter_code
_entity_poly.pdbx_strand_id
1 'polypeptide(L)'
;MVSLKTELCGIELDNPLIPASGTFGFGYEFAEIYDINCLGSFSFKGTTKDARFGNPTPRIAECDRAMINSVGLQNPGVDGVIKNELPKLRKCFHKPVMANVSGFSVEEYVHTVEKLDKEEGIGWFEVNISCPNVHGGGMSFGTSPEAAAEVTRACRAVTKKPLIIKLSPNVTDIVAIAKACEEAGADGISLINTLLGMKIDLKTKKPVIANKMGGFSGPAIKPVAIRMVYQVYEAVKIPIVGGGGVATAEDVIEMMLAGASAVEIGAQNLVDPMACPKIIEDLPRVMEKYGIKNLKDIIGGAH
;
A
#
# COMPACT_ATOMS: atom_id res chain seq x y z
N MET A 1 30.45 -3.50 4.47
CA MET A 1 29.16 -3.10 5.06
C MET A 1 28.16 -2.91 3.93
N VAL A 2 26.99 -3.51 3.99
CA VAL A 2 25.94 -3.35 3.00
C VAL A 2 25.11 -2.09 3.30
N SER A 3 24.46 -1.51 2.27
CA SER A 3 23.58 -0.36 2.42
C SER A 3 22.14 -0.75 2.14
N LEU A 4 21.24 -0.50 3.11
CA LEU A 4 19.81 -0.71 2.96
C LEU A 4 19.08 0.52 2.38
N LYS A 5 19.78 1.65 2.24
CA LYS A 5 19.18 2.91 1.80
C LYS A 5 18.61 2.80 0.40
N THR A 6 17.47 3.43 0.22
CA THR A 6 16.81 3.62 -1.08
C THR A 6 16.20 5.02 -1.17
N GLU A 7 15.51 5.31 -2.25
CA GLU A 7 14.84 6.60 -2.47
C GLU A 7 13.46 6.36 -3.07
N LEU A 8 12.49 7.16 -2.67
CA LEU A 8 11.14 7.14 -3.24
C LEU A 8 10.68 8.57 -3.53
N CYS A 9 10.51 8.90 -4.82
CA CYS A 9 10.07 10.22 -5.28
C CYS A 9 10.90 11.38 -4.67
N GLY A 10 12.24 11.25 -4.63
CA GLY A 10 13.15 12.28 -4.12
C GLY A 10 13.32 12.29 -2.60
N ILE A 11 12.68 11.41 -1.85
CA ILE A 11 12.84 11.28 -0.39
C ILE A 11 13.65 10.03 -0.08
N GLU A 12 14.79 10.21 0.63
CA GLU A 12 15.64 9.11 1.07
C GLU A 12 14.94 8.28 2.16
N LEU A 13 15.06 6.96 2.06
CA LEU A 13 14.61 5.97 3.04
C LEU A 13 15.81 5.22 3.60
N ASP A 14 15.87 5.03 4.92
CA ASP A 14 16.94 4.26 5.58
C ASP A 14 16.93 2.78 5.16
N ASN A 15 15.78 2.27 4.78
CA ASN A 15 15.55 0.94 4.21
C ASN A 15 14.24 0.96 3.39
N PRO A 16 14.01 -0.02 2.49
CA PRO A 16 12.87 0.00 1.58
C PRO A 16 11.52 -0.36 2.22
N LEU A 17 11.45 -0.76 3.49
CA LEU A 17 10.24 -1.33 4.07
C LEU A 17 9.23 -0.25 4.46
N ILE A 18 8.00 -0.46 3.98
CA ILE A 18 6.82 0.37 4.25
C ILE A 18 5.68 -0.56 4.69
N PRO A 19 5.31 -0.64 5.98
CA PRO A 19 4.04 -1.28 6.36
C PRO A 19 2.87 -0.70 5.57
N ALA A 20 2.08 -1.61 4.95
CA ALA A 20 0.98 -1.25 4.07
C ALA A 20 -0.24 -0.71 4.83
N SER A 21 -0.91 0.25 4.23
CA SER A 21 -2.18 0.78 4.75
C SER A 21 -3.19 -0.32 5.05
N GLY A 22 -3.86 -0.18 6.18
CA GLY A 22 -4.86 -1.14 6.65
C GLY A 22 -4.30 -2.32 7.44
N THR A 23 -2.98 -2.45 7.56
CA THR A 23 -2.32 -3.50 8.36
C THR A 23 -1.43 -2.94 9.47
N PHE A 24 -1.34 -1.62 9.59
CA PHE A 24 -0.45 -0.94 10.54
C PHE A 24 -1.14 0.21 11.31
N GLY A 25 -2.45 0.36 11.20
CA GLY A 25 -3.20 1.42 11.86
C GLY A 25 -2.70 2.82 11.51
N PHE A 26 -2.46 3.62 12.53
CA PHE A 26 -1.78 4.91 12.44
C PHE A 26 -0.36 4.87 13.02
N GLY A 27 0.19 3.67 13.24
CA GLY A 27 1.56 3.44 13.67
C GLY A 27 1.77 3.43 15.18
N TYR A 28 1.08 4.27 15.95
CA TYR A 28 1.25 4.35 17.40
C TYR A 28 0.84 3.04 18.11
N GLU A 29 -0.05 2.24 17.53
CA GLU A 29 -0.43 0.92 18.03
C GLU A 29 0.77 -0.05 17.99
N PHE A 30 1.56 -0.01 16.92
CA PHE A 30 2.78 -0.81 16.78
C PHE A 30 3.95 -0.24 17.58
N ALA A 31 3.96 1.08 17.83
CA ALA A 31 4.97 1.71 18.69
C ALA A 31 4.92 1.22 20.15
N GLU A 32 3.81 0.63 20.58
CA GLU A 32 3.72 -0.06 21.88
C GLU A 32 4.46 -1.41 21.91
N ILE A 33 4.82 -1.96 20.73
CA ILE A 33 5.46 -3.27 20.59
C ILE A 33 6.95 -3.13 20.31
N TYR A 34 7.34 -2.18 19.44
CA TYR A 34 8.74 -1.91 19.06
C TYR A 34 8.93 -0.46 18.62
N ASP A 35 10.20 -0.01 18.56
CA ASP A 35 10.51 1.31 17.99
C ASP A 35 10.30 1.32 16.48
N ILE A 36 9.16 1.89 16.05
CA ILE A 36 8.77 1.97 14.64
C ILE A 36 9.68 2.89 13.81
N ASN A 37 10.58 3.68 14.43
CA ASN A 37 11.57 4.47 13.71
C ASN A 37 12.64 3.60 13.00
N CYS A 38 12.67 2.28 13.23
CA CYS A 38 13.47 1.35 12.43
C CYS A 38 12.99 1.23 10.98
N LEU A 39 11.70 1.54 10.69
CA LEU A 39 11.11 1.47 9.36
C LEU A 39 11.65 2.57 8.43
N GLY A 40 11.66 2.34 7.12
CA GLY A 40 11.90 3.40 6.14
C GLY A 40 10.81 4.46 6.17
N SER A 41 9.56 4.01 6.13
CA SER A 41 8.33 4.78 6.32
C SER A 41 7.18 3.82 6.64
N PHE A 42 5.93 4.30 6.65
CA PHE A 42 4.73 3.45 6.57
C PHE A 42 3.56 4.21 5.95
N SER A 43 2.62 3.44 5.38
CA SER A 43 1.36 3.96 4.86
C SER A 43 0.28 3.82 5.92
N PHE A 44 -0.21 4.94 6.47
CA PHE A 44 -1.22 4.88 7.51
C PHE A 44 -2.60 4.50 6.97
N LYS A 45 -3.53 4.22 7.86
CA LYS A 45 -4.89 3.77 7.54
C LYS A 45 -5.56 4.65 6.50
N GLY A 46 -6.10 4.01 5.45
CA GLY A 46 -6.84 4.68 4.38
C GLY A 46 -7.91 5.62 4.93
N THR A 47 -7.75 6.89 4.61
CA THR A 47 -8.55 8.01 5.10
C THR A 47 -9.56 8.42 4.05
N THR A 48 -10.83 8.55 4.44
CA THR A 48 -11.92 9.06 3.61
C THR A 48 -12.35 10.45 4.08
N LYS A 49 -13.08 11.19 3.24
CA LYS A 49 -13.66 12.49 3.60
C LYS A 49 -14.42 12.40 4.92
N ASP A 50 -15.37 11.50 5.00
CA ASP A 50 -16.23 11.29 6.17
C ASP A 50 -15.81 10.02 6.94
N ALA A 51 -16.10 9.97 8.24
CA ALA A 51 -15.88 8.80 9.08
C ALA A 51 -16.68 7.58 8.62
N ARG A 52 -16.08 6.38 8.70
CA ARG A 52 -16.71 5.13 8.29
C ARG A 52 -16.56 4.05 9.37
N PHE A 53 -17.64 3.36 9.68
CA PHE A 53 -17.64 2.21 10.60
C PHE A 53 -17.12 0.92 9.94
N GLY A 54 -17.05 0.90 8.60
CA GLY A 54 -16.72 -0.30 7.84
C GLY A 54 -17.91 -1.22 7.62
N ASN A 55 -17.61 -2.40 7.08
CA ASN A 55 -18.63 -3.40 6.74
C ASN A 55 -19.05 -4.24 7.96
N PRO A 56 -20.22 -4.91 7.90
CA PRO A 56 -20.64 -5.88 8.92
C PRO A 56 -19.64 -6.99 9.13
N THR A 57 -19.59 -7.51 10.37
CA THR A 57 -18.79 -8.71 10.74
C THR A 57 -19.58 -9.99 10.47
N PRO A 58 -18.89 -11.15 10.27
CA PRO A 58 -17.43 -11.32 10.15
C PRO A 58 -16.91 -10.70 8.84
N ARG A 59 -15.77 -10.01 8.90
CA ARG A 59 -15.21 -9.28 7.77
C ARG A 59 -13.72 -9.58 7.49
N ILE A 60 -13.17 -10.57 8.23
CA ILE A 60 -11.82 -11.10 8.07
C ILE A 60 -11.91 -12.60 8.24
N ALA A 61 -11.17 -13.36 7.45
CA ALA A 61 -11.04 -14.80 7.59
C ALA A 61 -9.65 -15.27 7.12
N GLU A 62 -9.12 -16.26 7.81
CA GLU A 62 -7.87 -16.93 7.43
C GLU A 62 -8.09 -17.91 6.27
N CYS A 63 -7.08 -18.00 5.42
CA CYS A 63 -6.95 -18.97 4.33
C CYS A 63 -5.55 -19.60 4.39
N ASP A 64 -5.32 -20.65 3.61
CA ASP A 64 -4.00 -21.29 3.54
C ASP A 64 -2.96 -20.27 3.02
N ARG A 65 -1.97 -19.95 3.87
CA ARG A 65 -0.91 -18.95 3.61
C ARG A 65 -1.43 -17.59 3.14
N ALA A 66 -2.65 -17.23 3.56
CA ALA A 66 -3.33 -16.01 3.12
C ALA A 66 -4.46 -15.62 4.08
N MET A 67 -5.06 -14.47 3.81
CA MET A 67 -6.28 -14.02 4.47
C MET A 67 -7.23 -13.36 3.47
N ILE A 68 -8.52 -13.37 3.79
CA ILE A 68 -9.54 -12.60 3.09
C ILE A 68 -10.06 -11.52 4.03
N ASN A 69 -10.17 -10.28 3.54
CA ASN A 69 -10.77 -9.20 4.30
C ASN A 69 -11.78 -8.40 3.47
N SER A 70 -12.76 -7.87 4.17
CA SER A 70 -13.72 -6.90 3.66
C SER A 70 -14.02 -5.88 4.76
N VAL A 71 -12.98 -5.19 5.25
CA VAL A 71 -13.10 -4.24 6.37
C VAL A 71 -13.97 -3.03 6.02
N GLY A 72 -13.94 -2.56 4.77
CA GLY A 72 -14.80 -1.48 4.28
C GLY A 72 -14.34 -0.08 4.68
N LEU A 73 -13.04 0.17 4.68
CA LEU A 73 -12.43 1.47 4.96
C LEU A 73 -12.84 2.07 6.31
N GLN A 74 -12.92 1.27 7.36
CA GLN A 74 -13.15 1.80 8.72
C GLN A 74 -12.07 2.82 9.07
N ASN A 75 -12.46 4.07 9.27
CA ASN A 75 -11.56 5.17 9.62
C ASN A 75 -12.35 6.35 10.21
N PRO A 76 -11.71 7.27 10.96
CA PRO A 76 -12.40 8.39 11.61
C PRO A 76 -12.71 9.58 10.70
N GLY A 77 -12.49 9.47 9.38
CA GLY A 77 -12.57 10.58 8.45
C GLY A 77 -11.39 11.53 8.53
N VAL A 78 -11.18 12.36 7.52
CA VAL A 78 -9.99 13.24 7.43
C VAL A 78 -9.88 14.19 8.62
N ASP A 79 -10.99 14.74 9.09
CA ASP A 79 -10.99 15.65 10.26
C ASP A 79 -10.59 14.90 11.54
N GLY A 80 -11.08 13.68 11.72
CA GLY A 80 -10.71 12.81 12.83
C GLY A 80 -9.22 12.43 12.79
N VAL A 81 -8.70 12.13 11.60
CA VAL A 81 -7.27 11.83 11.41
C VAL A 81 -6.41 13.02 11.80
N ILE A 82 -6.70 14.20 11.29
CA ILE A 82 -5.95 15.43 11.60
C ILE A 82 -6.01 15.76 13.09
N LYS A 83 -7.20 15.71 13.68
CA LYS A 83 -7.41 16.11 15.08
C LYS A 83 -6.87 15.12 16.09
N ASN A 84 -7.01 13.83 15.83
CA ASN A 84 -6.80 12.81 16.85
C ASN A 84 -5.64 11.86 16.56
N GLU A 85 -5.45 11.46 15.29
CA GLU A 85 -4.51 10.39 14.95
C GLU A 85 -3.10 10.92 14.65
N LEU A 86 -2.97 11.96 13.82
CA LEU A 86 -1.67 12.56 13.51
C LEU A 86 -0.93 13.09 14.75
N PRO A 87 -1.58 13.73 15.74
CA PRO A 87 -0.89 14.13 16.97
C PRO A 87 -0.33 12.99 17.80
N LYS A 88 -0.97 11.80 17.79
CA LYS A 88 -0.44 10.60 18.46
C LYS A 88 0.74 10.03 17.69
N LEU A 89 0.59 9.92 16.36
CA LEU A 89 1.64 9.45 15.47
C LEU A 89 2.93 10.28 15.62
N ARG A 90 2.85 11.61 15.60
CA ARG A 90 4.00 12.51 15.74
C ARG A 90 4.80 12.35 17.05
N LYS A 91 4.22 11.68 18.06
CA LYS A 91 4.92 11.40 19.33
C LYS A 91 5.84 10.19 19.23
N CYS A 92 5.61 9.29 18.29
CA CYS A 92 6.32 8.00 18.21
C CYS A 92 7.04 7.76 16.87
N PHE A 93 6.76 8.56 15.83
CA PHE A 93 7.41 8.42 14.53
C PHE A 93 7.85 9.79 13.99
N HIS A 94 9.13 9.89 13.60
CA HIS A 94 9.78 11.16 13.29
C HIS A 94 10.26 11.29 11.84
N LYS A 95 9.88 10.33 10.99
CA LYS A 95 10.18 10.32 9.55
C LYS A 95 8.93 10.68 8.75
N PRO A 96 9.07 11.08 7.47
CA PRO A 96 7.92 11.27 6.60
C PRO A 96 7.07 10.01 6.49
N VAL A 97 5.73 10.16 6.53
CA VAL A 97 4.77 9.07 6.35
C VAL A 97 4.02 9.18 5.04
N MET A 98 3.50 8.07 4.58
CA MET A 98 2.63 7.98 3.41
C MET A 98 1.16 8.08 3.85
N ALA A 99 0.48 9.12 3.38
CA ALA A 99 -0.94 9.31 3.65
C ALA A 99 -1.78 8.51 2.65
N ASN A 100 -2.37 7.38 3.08
CA ASN A 100 -3.28 6.65 2.23
C ASN A 100 -4.65 7.34 2.18
N VAL A 101 -5.08 7.71 0.97
CA VAL A 101 -6.34 8.40 0.69
C VAL A 101 -7.25 7.52 -0.11
N SER A 102 -8.50 7.43 0.33
CA SER A 102 -9.56 6.68 -0.36
C SER A 102 -10.82 7.52 -0.48
N GLY A 103 -11.62 7.31 -1.51
CA GLY A 103 -12.87 8.03 -1.75
C GLY A 103 -13.82 7.24 -2.64
N PHE A 104 -15.02 7.73 -2.77
CA PHE A 104 -16.10 7.17 -3.60
C PHE A 104 -16.49 8.11 -4.75
N SER A 105 -15.92 9.32 -4.77
CA SER A 105 -16.01 10.26 -5.88
C SER A 105 -14.69 11.03 -6.00
N VAL A 106 -14.44 11.65 -7.16
CA VAL A 106 -13.25 12.47 -7.39
C VAL A 106 -13.16 13.60 -6.35
N GLU A 107 -14.28 14.23 -6.02
CA GLU A 107 -14.38 15.32 -5.04
C GLU A 107 -13.97 14.87 -3.64
N GLU A 108 -14.27 13.62 -3.24
CA GLU A 108 -13.87 13.07 -1.94
C GLU A 108 -12.36 12.87 -1.86
N TYR A 109 -11.73 12.36 -2.93
CA TYR A 109 -10.26 12.26 -3.01
C TYR A 109 -9.62 13.63 -2.91
N VAL A 110 -10.06 14.59 -3.73
CA VAL A 110 -9.54 15.97 -3.75
C VAL A 110 -9.66 16.60 -2.36
N HIS A 111 -10.85 16.56 -1.75
CA HIS A 111 -11.09 17.13 -0.42
C HIS A 111 -10.14 16.54 0.64
N THR A 112 -9.94 15.23 0.61
CA THR A 112 -9.08 14.55 1.59
C THR A 112 -7.61 14.91 1.39
N VAL A 113 -7.15 14.96 0.13
CA VAL A 113 -5.78 15.39 -0.20
C VAL A 113 -5.55 16.84 0.21
N GLU A 114 -6.44 17.78 -0.15
CA GLU A 114 -6.32 19.21 0.20
C GLU A 114 -6.21 19.45 1.72
N LYS A 115 -6.96 18.69 2.52
CA LYS A 115 -6.89 18.82 3.98
C LYS A 115 -5.57 18.28 4.52
N LEU A 116 -5.17 17.09 4.10
CA LEU A 116 -3.94 16.46 4.57
C LEU A 116 -2.67 17.13 4.01
N ASP A 117 -2.75 17.83 2.87
CA ASP A 117 -1.59 18.53 2.28
C ASP A 117 -1.02 19.61 3.20
N LYS A 118 -1.85 20.18 4.06
CA LYS A 118 -1.49 21.20 5.06
C LYS A 118 -0.78 20.62 6.29
N GLU A 119 -0.79 19.30 6.42
CA GLU A 119 -0.23 18.63 7.59
C GLU A 119 1.26 18.36 7.42
N GLU A 120 2.03 18.63 8.49
CA GLU A 120 3.44 18.31 8.54
C GLU A 120 3.68 16.82 8.70
N GLY A 121 4.86 16.33 8.27
CA GLY A 121 5.26 14.94 8.40
C GLY A 121 4.67 14.01 7.33
N ILE A 122 3.77 14.49 6.46
CA ILE A 122 3.31 13.73 5.29
C ILE A 122 4.31 13.94 4.16
N GLY A 123 5.01 12.85 3.77
CA GLY A 123 5.98 12.86 2.67
C GLY A 123 5.35 12.54 1.32
N TRP A 124 4.35 11.67 1.30
CA TRP A 124 3.68 11.19 0.09
C TRP A 124 2.18 11.06 0.31
N PHE A 125 1.42 11.21 -0.76
CA PHE A 125 0.05 10.71 -0.84
C PHE A 125 0.03 9.36 -1.56
N GLU A 126 -0.61 8.35 -0.98
CA GLU A 126 -0.96 7.10 -1.63
C GLU A 126 -2.45 7.11 -1.92
N VAL A 127 -2.83 7.44 -3.16
CA VAL A 127 -4.22 7.50 -3.59
C VAL A 127 -4.68 6.10 -3.97
N ASN A 128 -5.53 5.51 -3.14
CA ASN A 128 -6.05 4.17 -3.33
C ASN A 128 -7.30 4.18 -4.22
N ILE A 129 -7.11 3.93 -5.51
CA ILE A 129 -8.19 3.87 -6.50
C ILE A 129 -8.87 2.50 -6.61
N SER A 130 -8.47 1.53 -5.75
CA SER A 130 -8.96 0.14 -5.81
C SER A 130 -10.31 -0.09 -5.14
N CYS A 131 -10.89 0.93 -4.47
CA CYS A 131 -12.18 0.77 -3.79
C CYS A 131 -13.31 0.61 -4.79
N PRO A 132 -14.13 -0.47 -4.69
CA PRO A 132 -15.31 -0.58 -5.51
C PRO A 132 -16.29 0.54 -5.14
N ASN A 133 -16.78 1.28 -6.14
CA ASN A 133 -17.84 2.27 -5.96
C ASN A 133 -19.14 1.55 -5.61
N VAL A 134 -19.54 1.56 -4.33
CA VAL A 134 -20.62 0.70 -3.79
C VAL A 134 -22.02 1.29 -4.05
N HIS A 135 -22.11 2.55 -4.47
CA HIS A 135 -23.41 3.23 -4.69
C HIS A 135 -23.56 3.65 -6.14
N GLY A 136 -24.43 2.93 -6.85
CA GLY A 136 -24.91 3.32 -8.18
C GLY A 136 -24.40 2.51 -9.37
N GLY A 137 -23.82 1.33 -9.16
CA GLY A 137 -23.38 0.45 -10.28
C GLY A 137 -22.14 0.95 -11.02
N GLY A 138 -21.39 1.89 -10.43
CA GLY A 138 -20.14 2.42 -10.97
C GLY A 138 -18.96 1.44 -10.79
N MET A 139 -18.13 1.33 -11.81
CA MET A 139 -16.84 0.62 -11.75
C MET A 139 -15.89 1.33 -10.79
N SER A 140 -15.02 0.57 -10.12
CA SER A 140 -13.90 1.13 -9.35
C SER A 140 -13.04 2.03 -10.25
N PHE A 141 -12.59 3.18 -9.72
CA PHE A 141 -11.68 4.08 -10.44
C PHE A 141 -10.41 3.38 -10.96
N GLY A 142 -10.00 2.31 -10.29
CA GLY A 142 -8.82 1.51 -10.66
C GLY A 142 -9.08 0.43 -11.72
N THR A 143 -10.25 0.40 -12.37
CA THR A 143 -10.58 -0.62 -13.40
C THR A 143 -10.51 -0.11 -14.82
N SER A 144 -10.41 1.21 -15.04
CA SER A 144 -10.16 1.77 -16.36
C SER A 144 -9.06 2.85 -16.33
N PRO A 145 -8.24 2.93 -17.39
CA PRO A 145 -7.21 3.97 -17.52
C PRO A 145 -7.76 5.39 -17.40
N GLU A 146 -8.92 5.65 -18.00
CA GLU A 146 -9.56 6.98 -18.03
C GLU A 146 -9.98 7.43 -16.63
N ALA A 147 -10.63 6.56 -15.87
CA ALA A 147 -11.09 6.85 -14.51
C ALA A 147 -9.89 7.00 -13.54
N ALA A 148 -8.86 6.19 -13.70
CA ALA A 148 -7.62 6.30 -12.92
C ALA A 148 -6.91 7.63 -13.20
N ALA A 149 -6.80 8.03 -14.48
CA ALA A 149 -6.22 9.29 -14.89
C ALA A 149 -7.02 10.51 -14.41
N GLU A 150 -8.35 10.42 -14.37
CA GLU A 150 -9.22 11.50 -13.86
C GLU A 150 -8.93 11.79 -12.40
N VAL A 151 -8.97 10.78 -11.53
CA VAL A 151 -8.65 10.93 -10.11
C VAL A 151 -7.22 11.43 -9.91
N THR A 152 -6.26 10.89 -10.68
CA THR A 152 -4.85 11.31 -10.60
C THR A 152 -4.69 12.78 -10.92
N ARG A 153 -5.23 13.27 -12.04
CA ARG A 153 -5.20 14.70 -12.42
C ARG A 153 -5.85 15.59 -11.38
N ALA A 154 -6.99 15.19 -10.86
CA ALA A 154 -7.72 15.96 -9.87
C ALA A 154 -6.93 16.08 -8.56
N CYS A 155 -6.34 15.00 -8.06
CA CYS A 155 -5.48 15.02 -6.88
C CYS A 155 -4.19 15.81 -7.14
N ARG A 156 -3.55 15.65 -8.31
CA ARG A 156 -2.34 16.40 -8.68
C ARG A 156 -2.55 17.92 -8.67
N ALA A 157 -3.75 18.38 -9.05
CA ALA A 157 -4.07 19.80 -9.11
C ALA A 157 -4.05 20.49 -7.73
N VAL A 158 -4.21 19.75 -6.63
CA VAL A 158 -4.37 20.30 -5.27
C VAL A 158 -3.20 20.02 -4.33
N THR A 159 -2.18 19.29 -4.76
CA THR A 159 -0.97 19.06 -3.96
C THR A 159 0.28 19.19 -4.80
N LYS A 160 1.41 19.54 -4.15
CA LYS A 160 2.75 19.47 -4.74
C LYS A 160 3.60 18.35 -4.12
N LYS A 161 3.09 17.71 -3.07
CA LYS A 161 3.76 16.55 -2.48
C LYS A 161 3.73 15.38 -3.46
N PRO A 162 4.70 14.47 -3.38
CA PRO A 162 4.71 13.26 -4.21
C PRO A 162 3.38 12.49 -4.15
N LEU A 163 2.84 12.20 -5.33
CA LEU A 163 1.55 11.54 -5.53
C LEU A 163 1.76 10.14 -6.10
N ILE A 164 1.48 9.13 -5.29
CA ILE A 164 1.60 7.72 -5.63
C ILE A 164 0.20 7.16 -5.83
N ILE A 165 -0.04 6.45 -6.92
CA ILE A 165 -1.36 5.85 -7.20
C ILE A 165 -1.32 4.36 -6.92
N LYS A 166 -2.20 3.89 -6.02
CA LYS A 166 -2.28 2.46 -5.64
C LYS A 166 -3.24 1.71 -6.54
N LEU A 167 -2.68 0.78 -7.32
CA LEU A 167 -3.38 0.04 -8.34
C LEU A 167 -4.04 -1.25 -7.82
N SER A 168 -5.18 -1.59 -8.44
CA SER A 168 -5.88 -2.86 -8.24
C SER A 168 -5.29 -3.95 -9.13
N PRO A 169 -5.08 -5.19 -8.62
CA PRO A 169 -4.72 -6.33 -9.45
C PRO A 169 -5.92 -6.95 -10.19
N ASN A 170 -7.14 -6.51 -9.90
CA ASN A 170 -8.37 -7.11 -10.43
C ASN A 170 -8.72 -6.51 -11.80
N VAL A 171 -7.76 -6.50 -12.69
CA VAL A 171 -7.86 -5.92 -14.03
C VAL A 171 -7.15 -6.83 -15.03
N THR A 172 -7.52 -6.72 -16.30
CA THR A 172 -6.89 -7.49 -17.38
C THR A 172 -5.52 -6.90 -17.75
N ASP A 173 -5.42 -5.57 -17.79
CA ASP A 173 -4.20 -4.83 -18.16
C ASP A 173 -3.87 -3.75 -17.12
N ILE A 174 -2.99 -4.08 -16.18
CA ILE A 174 -2.53 -3.15 -15.15
C ILE A 174 -1.55 -2.12 -15.72
N VAL A 175 -0.86 -2.45 -16.82
CA VAL A 175 0.13 -1.59 -17.46
C VAL A 175 -0.55 -0.38 -18.09
N ALA A 176 -1.69 -0.58 -18.76
CA ALA A 176 -2.46 0.52 -19.33
C ALA A 176 -2.90 1.53 -18.28
N ILE A 177 -3.30 1.04 -17.09
CA ILE A 177 -3.71 1.91 -15.97
C ILE A 177 -2.50 2.66 -15.39
N ALA A 178 -1.35 1.97 -15.21
CA ALA A 178 -0.13 2.59 -14.70
C ALA A 178 0.35 3.74 -15.60
N LYS A 179 0.38 3.53 -16.93
CA LYS A 179 0.73 4.56 -17.91
C LYS A 179 -0.22 5.76 -17.85
N ALA A 180 -1.52 5.51 -17.79
CA ALA A 180 -2.51 6.58 -17.70
C ALA A 180 -2.34 7.42 -16.42
N CYS A 181 -1.96 6.80 -15.28
CA CYS A 181 -1.65 7.52 -14.06
C CYS A 181 -0.37 8.35 -14.19
N GLU A 182 0.70 7.81 -14.77
CA GLU A 182 1.95 8.53 -15.04
C GLU A 182 1.69 9.75 -15.94
N GLU A 183 1.00 9.57 -17.06
CA GLU A 183 0.62 10.65 -17.99
C GLU A 183 -0.29 11.71 -17.32
N ALA A 184 -1.06 11.31 -16.31
CA ALA A 184 -1.93 12.19 -15.54
C ALA A 184 -1.20 12.95 -14.43
N GLY A 185 0.11 12.70 -14.20
CA GLY A 185 0.95 13.43 -13.26
C GLY A 185 1.18 12.73 -11.92
N ALA A 186 1.07 11.40 -11.87
CA ALA A 186 1.57 10.62 -10.73
C ALA A 186 3.10 10.69 -10.66
N ASP A 187 3.65 10.78 -9.45
CA ASP A 187 5.09 10.74 -9.18
C ASP A 187 5.57 9.32 -8.86
N GLY A 188 4.65 8.38 -8.63
CA GLY A 188 4.96 6.98 -8.38
C GLY A 188 3.71 6.10 -8.49
N ILE A 189 3.94 4.80 -8.57
CA ILE A 189 2.88 3.78 -8.59
C ILE A 189 3.10 2.84 -7.41
N SER A 190 2.04 2.53 -6.64
CA SER A 190 2.06 1.40 -5.71
C SER A 190 1.18 0.26 -6.21
N LEU A 191 1.66 -0.95 -6.13
CA LEU A 191 0.94 -2.17 -6.52
C LEU A 191 1.52 -3.39 -5.81
N ILE A 192 0.69 -4.37 -5.49
CA ILE A 192 -0.72 -4.51 -5.82
C ILE A 192 -1.59 -4.35 -4.56
N ASN A 193 -2.81 -3.84 -4.74
CA ASN A 193 -3.83 -4.03 -3.72
C ASN A 193 -4.27 -5.52 -3.70
N THR A 194 -5.28 -5.86 -2.95
CA THR A 194 -5.70 -7.26 -2.76
C THR A 194 -6.43 -7.83 -3.97
N LEU A 195 -6.19 -9.12 -4.26
CA LEU A 195 -6.97 -9.88 -5.24
C LEU A 195 -8.38 -10.15 -4.70
N LEU A 196 -9.38 -10.19 -5.56
CA LEU A 196 -10.72 -10.58 -5.16
C LEU A 196 -10.78 -12.09 -4.93
N GLY A 197 -11.23 -12.49 -3.74
CA GLY A 197 -11.35 -13.90 -3.36
C GLY A 197 -12.61 -14.19 -2.55
N MET A 198 -12.90 -15.49 -2.35
CA MET A 198 -14.03 -15.99 -1.56
C MET A 198 -13.64 -17.27 -0.85
N LYS A 199 -14.20 -17.49 0.35
CA LYS A 199 -14.10 -18.76 1.08
C LYS A 199 -15.49 -19.19 1.55
N ILE A 200 -15.78 -20.49 1.43
CA ILE A 200 -17.02 -21.12 1.89
C ILE A 200 -16.72 -21.96 3.13
N ASP A 201 -17.50 -21.78 4.17
CA ASP A 201 -17.52 -22.68 5.34
C ASP A 201 -18.30 -23.95 4.99
N LEU A 202 -17.63 -25.11 5.09
CA LEU A 202 -18.22 -26.40 4.68
C LEU A 202 -19.32 -26.87 5.63
N LYS A 203 -19.31 -26.44 6.90
CA LYS A 203 -20.32 -26.82 7.88
C LYS A 203 -21.61 -26.04 7.66
N THR A 204 -21.48 -24.72 7.54
CA THR A 204 -22.65 -23.83 7.36
C THR A 204 -23.09 -23.72 5.92
N LYS A 205 -22.22 -24.11 4.96
CA LYS A 205 -22.41 -23.96 3.50
C LYS A 205 -22.66 -22.51 3.07
N LYS A 206 -22.04 -21.57 3.80
CA LYS A 206 -22.16 -20.12 3.57
C LYS A 206 -20.79 -19.47 3.42
N PRO A 207 -20.71 -18.26 2.79
CA PRO A 207 -19.50 -17.46 2.81
C PRO A 207 -19.02 -17.19 4.23
N VAL A 208 -17.71 -17.23 4.45
CA VAL A 208 -17.11 -17.02 5.79
C VAL A 208 -17.14 -15.56 6.24
N ILE A 209 -17.27 -14.60 5.32
CA ILE A 209 -17.40 -13.18 5.62
C ILE A 209 -18.75 -12.64 5.16
N ALA A 210 -19.26 -11.61 5.85
CA ALA A 210 -20.59 -11.05 5.62
C ALA A 210 -20.80 -10.53 4.18
N ASN A 211 -19.79 -9.91 3.60
CA ASN A 211 -19.80 -9.40 2.21
C ASN A 211 -19.60 -10.48 1.15
N LYS A 212 -19.57 -11.77 1.52
CA LYS A 212 -19.35 -12.92 0.64
C LYS A 212 -17.95 -12.96 0.02
N MET A 213 -17.55 -11.91 -0.70
CA MET A 213 -16.24 -11.74 -1.34
C MET A 213 -15.43 -10.65 -0.64
N GLY A 214 -14.11 -10.77 -0.66
CA GLY A 214 -13.19 -9.80 -0.06
C GLY A 214 -11.82 -9.84 -0.69
N GLY A 215 -10.95 -8.93 -0.25
CA GLY A 215 -9.58 -8.84 -0.71
C GLY A 215 -8.74 -9.99 -0.15
N PHE A 216 -8.14 -10.77 -1.04
CA PHE A 216 -7.25 -11.89 -0.75
C PHE A 216 -5.80 -11.41 -0.74
N SER A 217 -5.07 -11.65 0.36
CA SER A 217 -3.70 -11.19 0.58
C SER A 217 -2.89 -12.20 1.39
N GLY A 218 -1.57 -12.07 1.40
CA GLY A 218 -0.62 -12.96 2.08
C GLY A 218 0.34 -13.65 1.11
N PRO A 219 1.24 -14.51 1.58
CA PRO A 219 2.30 -15.12 0.75
C PRO A 219 1.81 -15.81 -0.53
N ALA A 220 0.58 -16.33 -0.54
CA ALA A 220 0.00 -17.00 -1.70
C ALA A 220 -0.13 -16.12 -2.96
N ILE A 221 -0.21 -14.79 -2.80
CA ILE A 221 -0.37 -13.86 -3.94
C ILE A 221 0.97 -13.33 -4.49
N LYS A 222 2.10 -13.61 -3.85
CA LYS A 222 3.40 -13.02 -4.21
C LYS A 222 3.77 -13.20 -5.69
N PRO A 223 3.62 -14.37 -6.31
CA PRO A 223 3.97 -14.52 -7.73
C PRO A 223 3.16 -13.62 -8.66
N VAL A 224 1.91 -13.31 -8.30
CA VAL A 224 1.07 -12.36 -9.07
C VAL A 224 1.59 -10.94 -8.89
N ALA A 225 1.95 -10.55 -7.66
CA ALA A 225 2.50 -9.23 -7.36
C ALA A 225 3.83 -9.00 -8.10
N ILE A 226 4.78 -9.95 -8.03
CA ILE A 226 6.07 -9.88 -8.73
C ILE A 226 5.87 -9.68 -10.23
N ARG A 227 5.01 -10.50 -10.88
CA ARG A 227 4.70 -10.35 -12.31
C ARG A 227 4.17 -8.94 -12.64
N MET A 228 3.24 -8.42 -11.83
CA MET A 228 2.64 -7.12 -12.09
C MET A 228 3.65 -5.98 -11.89
N VAL A 229 4.48 -6.03 -10.84
CA VAL A 229 5.56 -5.06 -10.62
C VAL A 229 6.54 -5.09 -11.80
N TYR A 230 6.97 -6.26 -12.23
CA TYR A 230 7.87 -6.45 -13.37
C TYR A 230 7.30 -5.79 -14.64
N GLN A 231 6.05 -6.10 -15.00
CA GLN A 231 5.39 -5.55 -16.19
C GLN A 231 5.21 -4.03 -16.14
N VAL A 232 4.87 -3.48 -14.96
CA VAL A 232 4.70 -2.03 -14.80
C VAL A 232 6.05 -1.32 -14.85
N TYR A 233 7.11 -1.90 -14.28
CA TYR A 233 8.46 -1.33 -14.32
C TYR A 233 8.99 -1.15 -15.74
N GLU A 234 8.75 -2.12 -16.64
CA GLU A 234 9.10 -1.98 -18.07
C GLU A 234 8.32 -0.87 -18.77
N ALA A 235 7.20 -0.44 -18.22
CA ALA A 235 6.22 0.39 -18.93
C ALA A 235 6.20 1.85 -18.48
N VAL A 236 6.63 2.16 -17.23
CA VAL A 236 6.63 3.51 -16.66
C VAL A 236 8.06 3.94 -16.28
N LYS A 237 8.27 5.24 -16.11
CA LYS A 237 9.58 5.82 -15.72
C LYS A 237 9.61 6.27 -14.27
N ILE A 238 8.45 6.37 -13.64
CA ILE A 238 8.30 6.78 -12.24
C ILE A 238 8.54 5.60 -11.29
N PRO A 239 9.03 5.85 -10.05
CA PRO A 239 9.34 4.80 -9.09
C PRO A 239 8.12 3.98 -8.69
N ILE A 240 8.38 2.74 -8.29
CA ILE A 240 7.36 1.77 -7.89
C ILE A 240 7.52 1.40 -6.42
N VAL A 241 6.40 1.40 -5.71
CA VAL A 241 6.25 0.74 -4.41
C VAL A 241 5.62 -0.62 -4.65
N GLY A 242 6.40 -1.69 -4.52
CA GLY A 242 5.94 -3.04 -4.76
C GLY A 242 5.41 -3.69 -3.47
N GLY A 243 4.31 -4.40 -3.55
CA GLY A 243 3.76 -5.12 -2.41
C GLY A 243 2.82 -6.24 -2.82
N GLY A 244 2.59 -7.15 -1.90
CA GLY A 244 1.73 -8.34 -2.13
C GLY A 244 2.47 -9.64 -1.83
N GLY A 245 2.19 -10.20 -0.66
CA GLY A 245 2.72 -11.48 -0.22
C GLY A 245 4.15 -11.49 0.31
N VAL A 246 4.76 -10.32 0.49
CA VAL A 246 6.11 -10.18 1.07
C VAL A 246 6.07 -10.55 2.55
N ALA A 247 6.95 -11.46 2.97
CA ALA A 247 7.04 -12.00 4.33
C ALA A 247 8.48 -12.20 4.84
N THR A 248 9.48 -12.15 3.97
CA THR A 248 10.89 -12.40 4.28
C THR A 248 11.81 -11.36 3.63
N ALA A 249 13.09 -11.32 4.05
CA ALA A 249 14.11 -10.48 3.43
C ALA A 249 14.39 -10.87 1.97
N GLU A 250 14.34 -12.17 1.65
CA GLU A 250 14.42 -12.67 0.29
C GLU A 250 13.27 -12.12 -0.59
N ASP A 251 12.05 -12.07 -0.05
CA ASP A 251 10.89 -11.54 -0.79
C ASP A 251 11.06 -10.04 -1.10
N VAL A 252 11.68 -9.27 -0.17
CA VAL A 252 12.02 -7.85 -0.40
C VAL A 252 12.97 -7.72 -1.57
N ILE A 253 14.05 -8.50 -1.59
CA ILE A 253 15.03 -8.47 -2.68
C ILE A 253 14.38 -8.88 -4.01
N GLU A 254 13.55 -9.93 -4.01
CA GLU A 254 12.82 -10.37 -5.20
C GLU A 254 11.91 -9.26 -5.77
N MET A 255 11.20 -8.55 -4.88
CA MET A 255 10.34 -7.43 -5.27
C MET A 255 11.14 -6.26 -5.85
N MET A 256 12.33 -5.95 -5.28
CA MET A 256 13.21 -4.90 -5.79
C MET A 256 13.85 -5.29 -7.12
N LEU A 257 14.27 -6.54 -7.30
CA LEU A 257 14.75 -7.06 -8.59
C LEU A 257 13.69 -6.94 -9.69
N ALA A 258 12.41 -7.12 -9.35
CA ALA A 258 11.29 -6.92 -10.27
C ALA A 258 11.03 -5.44 -10.61
N GLY A 259 11.65 -4.47 -9.90
CA GLY A 259 11.57 -3.04 -10.20
C GLY A 259 11.05 -2.14 -9.07
N ALA A 260 10.76 -2.68 -7.89
CA ALA A 260 10.30 -1.87 -6.77
C ALA A 260 11.45 -1.04 -6.15
N SER A 261 11.22 0.27 -5.94
CA SER A 261 12.12 1.18 -5.21
C SER A 261 11.90 1.13 -3.69
N ALA A 262 10.68 0.80 -3.27
CA ALA A 262 10.30 0.52 -1.90
C ALA A 262 9.31 -0.66 -1.87
N VAL A 263 9.15 -1.31 -0.70
CA VAL A 263 8.41 -2.57 -0.58
C VAL A 263 7.37 -2.49 0.54
N GLU A 264 6.11 -2.69 0.18
CA GLU A 264 5.02 -2.74 1.16
C GLU A 264 4.89 -4.12 1.81
N ILE A 265 4.84 -4.13 3.14
CA ILE A 265 4.55 -5.30 3.97
C ILE A 265 3.09 -5.20 4.45
N GLY A 266 2.23 -6.09 3.93
CA GLY A 266 0.78 -6.09 4.23
C GLY A 266 0.40 -7.13 5.28
N ALA A 267 -0.27 -8.19 4.85
CA ALA A 267 -0.84 -9.25 5.71
C ALA A 267 0.14 -9.83 6.74
N GLN A 268 1.44 -9.83 6.44
CA GLN A 268 2.45 -10.36 7.36
C GLN A 268 2.52 -9.59 8.68
N ASN A 269 2.21 -8.28 8.71
CA ASN A 269 2.10 -7.50 9.95
C ASN A 269 0.99 -8.01 10.90
N LEU A 270 -0.04 -8.65 10.34
CA LEU A 270 -1.16 -9.22 11.11
C LEU A 270 -0.86 -10.65 11.59
N VAL A 271 0.06 -11.35 10.91
CA VAL A 271 0.54 -12.70 11.31
C VAL A 271 1.60 -12.58 12.40
N ASP A 272 2.54 -11.65 12.22
CA ASP A 272 3.62 -11.38 13.16
C ASP A 272 3.82 -9.86 13.27
N PRO A 273 3.43 -9.23 14.38
CA PRO A 273 3.65 -7.79 14.57
C PRO A 273 5.12 -7.36 14.50
N MET A 274 6.06 -8.29 14.73
CA MET A 274 7.50 -8.07 14.61
C MET A 274 8.06 -8.36 13.21
N ALA A 275 7.21 -8.57 12.19
CA ALA A 275 7.66 -8.96 10.86
C ALA A 275 8.63 -7.93 10.24
N CYS A 276 8.27 -6.65 10.27
CA CYS A 276 9.13 -5.61 9.68
C CYS A 276 10.49 -5.49 10.34
N PRO A 277 10.63 -5.38 11.68
CA PRO A 277 11.93 -5.41 12.36
C PRO A 277 12.77 -6.65 11.98
N LYS A 278 12.18 -7.85 12.03
CA LYS A 278 12.87 -9.10 11.68
C LYS A 278 13.39 -9.11 10.23
N ILE A 279 12.58 -8.62 9.30
CA ILE A 279 12.99 -8.50 7.88
C ILE A 279 14.16 -7.51 7.75
N ILE A 280 14.11 -6.35 8.42
CA ILE A 280 15.17 -5.33 8.37
C ILE A 280 16.47 -5.88 8.95
N GLU A 281 16.41 -6.58 10.08
CA GLU A 281 17.56 -7.23 10.72
C GLU A 281 18.19 -8.33 9.83
N ASP A 282 17.36 -9.06 9.08
CA ASP A 282 17.83 -10.16 8.23
C ASP A 282 18.34 -9.70 6.85
N LEU A 283 17.92 -8.53 6.36
CA LEU A 283 18.31 -8.00 5.05
C LEU A 283 19.84 -8.00 4.83
N PRO A 284 20.70 -7.53 5.76
CA PRO A 284 22.15 -7.54 5.56
C PRO A 284 22.71 -8.93 5.30
N ARG A 285 22.25 -9.94 6.04
CA ARG A 285 22.68 -11.34 5.88
C ARG A 285 22.27 -11.89 4.52
N VAL A 286 21.04 -11.61 4.10
CA VAL A 286 20.52 -12.07 2.80
C VAL A 286 21.23 -11.35 1.66
N MET A 287 21.51 -10.04 1.78
CA MET A 287 22.28 -9.30 0.79
C MET A 287 23.70 -9.87 0.62
N GLU A 288 24.38 -10.18 1.73
CA GLU A 288 25.71 -10.82 1.69
C GLU A 288 25.66 -12.18 0.99
N LYS A 289 24.65 -13.00 1.29
CA LYS A 289 24.41 -14.31 0.64
C LYS A 289 24.32 -14.21 -0.89
N TYR A 290 23.73 -13.13 -1.40
CA TYR A 290 23.54 -12.91 -2.85
C TYR A 290 24.55 -11.91 -3.45
N GLY A 291 25.57 -11.47 -2.70
CA GLY A 291 26.60 -10.55 -3.18
C GLY A 291 26.14 -9.13 -3.44
N ILE A 292 25.03 -8.72 -2.82
CA ILE A 292 24.42 -7.39 -2.98
C ILE A 292 25.09 -6.42 -1.99
N LYS A 293 25.60 -5.29 -2.49
CA LYS A 293 26.22 -4.25 -1.66
C LYS A 293 25.27 -3.12 -1.29
N ASN A 294 24.42 -2.70 -2.24
CA ASN A 294 23.44 -1.64 -2.02
C ASN A 294 22.10 -2.10 -2.58
N LEU A 295 21.01 -1.93 -1.83
CA LEU A 295 19.69 -2.33 -2.30
C LEU A 295 19.24 -1.54 -3.53
N LYS A 296 19.54 -0.24 -3.60
CA LYS A 296 19.15 0.56 -4.76
C LYS A 296 19.78 0.11 -6.09
N ASP A 297 20.94 -0.57 -6.02
CA ASP A 297 21.65 -1.02 -7.23
C ASP A 297 20.97 -2.25 -7.89
N ILE A 298 20.07 -2.93 -7.17
CA ILE A 298 19.35 -4.10 -7.68
C ILE A 298 17.94 -3.78 -8.21
N ILE A 299 17.49 -2.52 -8.11
CA ILE A 299 16.16 -2.14 -8.59
C ILE A 299 16.07 -2.41 -10.10
N GLY A 300 15.12 -3.27 -10.50
CA GLY A 300 14.97 -3.69 -11.89
C GLY A 300 16.08 -4.64 -12.39
N GLY A 301 16.90 -5.19 -11.51
CA GLY A 301 18.01 -6.07 -11.90
C GLY A 301 17.61 -7.40 -12.55
N ALA A 302 16.32 -7.70 -12.64
CA ALA A 302 15.78 -8.88 -13.35
C ALA A 302 15.41 -8.58 -14.81
N HIS A 303 15.58 -7.35 -15.31
CA HIS A 303 15.28 -6.90 -16.69
C HIS A 303 16.47 -6.95 -17.61
#